data_a08d9c31468292efbce64f660e2ecaad
#
_entry.id   a08d9c31468292efbce64f660e2ecaad
#
_cell.length_a   1.000
_cell.length_b   1.000
_cell.length_c   1.000
_cell.angle_alpha   90.00
_cell.angle_beta   90.00
_cell.angle_gamma   90.00
#
_symmetry.space_group_name_H-M   'P 1'
#
loop_
_entity.id
_entity.type
_entity.pdbx_description
1 polymer ?
#
loop_
_entity_poly.entity_id
_entity_poly.type
_entity_poly.pdbx_seq_one_letter_code
_entity_poly.pdbx_strand_id
1 'polypeptide(L)'
;MKKYFITTPIYYVNDKPHIGHAYTTILADTLSRFRSIIGEQSFLLTGLDEHGLKVQQAAEKNKVSPEIHCDLMAPAFINLWEKLNINYSDFIRTTEQRHKRVVQNILNQVYENGDIYQDEYEGWYSISEERFITEKEVESGLFGEVKKIKEKNYFFRMSKYQSELIEKITSDELSIQPKSRKNEVLGFLKKDLSDLCISRPKSRLEWGIEIPFDKDYVTYVWFDALINYISAPKYSEDNKIFDSHWPADVHLIGKDILTTHSVYWPTMLMSLNIPLPKAIFAHGWWLTDEKKMSKSLGNVVNPLMLIDEFGVDAVRYYLMSEMVLGLDATFSMDSFVKKYNSDLANDLGNLVSRVCTLISNNFDDKMPKYNTKDSVLAKGFSDISMKEKLDNFKVDGLIGDIMSFVRSVNGYMEKNQPWKIVKQDKEAAGHVLYHAAESLRVAAIMLSPVMPEKSQEIMIALGATEFKLDWAGLKPGDKISKGDPIFPRIVQ
;
A
#
# COMPACT_ATOMS: atom_id res chain seq x y z
N MET A 1 -5.58 -5.71 22.70
CA MET A 1 -4.34 -6.03 21.96
C MET A 1 -4.13 -4.92 20.96
N LYS A 2 -2.90 -4.39 20.83
CA LYS A 2 -2.59 -3.34 19.86
C LYS A 2 -2.64 -3.93 18.45
N LYS A 3 -3.24 -3.20 17.50
CA LYS A 3 -3.29 -3.59 16.08
C LYS A 3 -2.03 -3.11 15.36
N TYR A 4 -1.61 -3.84 14.34
CA TYR A 4 -0.63 -3.35 13.37
C TYR A 4 -1.33 -2.35 12.46
N PHE A 5 -1.05 -1.07 12.67
CA PHE A 5 -1.73 0.01 11.98
C PHE A 5 -0.91 0.48 10.78
N ILE A 6 -1.43 0.21 9.59
CA ILE A 6 -0.85 0.59 8.31
C ILE A 6 -1.78 1.56 7.58
N THR A 7 -1.21 2.58 6.94
CA THR A 7 -1.99 3.57 6.19
C THR A 7 -1.45 3.75 4.78
N THR A 8 -2.35 4.09 3.86
CA THR A 8 -1.98 4.75 2.60
C THR A 8 -2.09 6.27 2.77
N PRO A 9 -1.60 7.09 1.81
CA PRO A 9 -2.10 8.45 1.67
C PRO A 9 -3.60 8.42 1.40
N ILE A 10 -4.30 9.48 1.73
CA ILE A 10 -5.63 9.72 1.19
C ILE A 10 -5.48 10.38 -0.19
N TYR A 11 -6.35 10.03 -1.12
CA TYR A 11 -6.19 10.37 -2.53
C TYR A 11 -7.03 11.57 -2.95
N TYR A 12 -6.42 12.51 -3.68
CA TYR A 12 -7.11 13.66 -4.24
C TYR A 12 -8.18 13.23 -5.26
N VAL A 13 -9.40 13.76 -5.10
CA VAL A 13 -10.56 13.45 -5.97
C VAL A 13 -10.69 14.39 -7.16
N ASN A 14 -9.64 15.05 -7.57
CA ASN A 14 -9.62 15.91 -8.75
C ASN A 14 -9.68 15.12 -10.06
N ASP A 15 -9.39 13.82 -10.04
CA ASP A 15 -9.47 12.94 -11.21
C ASP A 15 -9.57 11.46 -10.81
N LYS A 16 -9.86 10.57 -11.81
CA LYS A 16 -9.98 9.11 -11.61
C LYS A 16 -8.66 8.48 -11.17
N PRO A 17 -8.72 7.40 -10.37
CA PRO A 17 -7.52 6.70 -9.91
C PRO A 17 -6.75 6.05 -11.08
N HIS A 18 -5.44 5.91 -10.92
CA HIS A 18 -4.50 5.31 -11.87
C HIS A 18 -3.63 4.25 -11.17
N ILE A 19 -2.73 3.60 -11.94
CA ILE A 19 -1.89 2.50 -11.45
C ILE A 19 -1.01 2.89 -10.24
N GLY A 20 -0.60 4.16 -10.10
CA GLY A 20 0.16 4.63 -8.93
C GLY A 20 -0.67 4.54 -7.64
N HIS A 21 -1.95 4.95 -7.68
CA HIS A 21 -2.88 4.79 -6.57
C HIS A 21 -3.12 3.30 -6.27
N ALA A 22 -3.36 2.50 -7.32
CA ALA A 22 -3.54 1.05 -7.20
C ALA A 22 -2.33 0.39 -6.53
N TYR A 23 -1.10 0.73 -6.96
CA TYR A 23 0.13 0.17 -6.40
C TYR A 23 0.25 0.41 -4.90
N THR A 24 0.11 1.67 -4.46
CA THR A 24 0.22 2.00 -3.02
C THR A 24 -0.80 1.24 -2.20
N THR A 25 -2.05 1.16 -2.69
CA THR A 25 -3.13 0.50 -1.95
C THR A 25 -2.98 -1.03 -1.95
N ILE A 26 -2.55 -1.64 -3.08
CA ILE A 26 -2.21 -3.07 -3.14
C ILE A 26 -1.05 -3.40 -2.20
N LEU A 27 -0.03 -2.55 -2.13
CA LEU A 27 1.11 -2.75 -1.24
C LEU A 27 0.68 -2.73 0.23
N ALA A 28 -0.17 -1.76 0.61
CA ALA A 28 -0.71 -1.66 1.96
C ALA A 28 -1.57 -2.87 2.33
N ASP A 29 -2.47 -3.30 1.43
CA ASP A 29 -3.30 -4.48 1.59
C ASP A 29 -2.47 -5.76 1.70
N THR A 30 -1.47 -5.91 0.84
CA THR A 30 -0.55 -7.06 0.85
C THR A 30 0.20 -7.16 2.18
N LEU A 31 0.76 -6.06 2.67
CA LEU A 31 1.43 -6.02 3.98
C LEU A 31 0.45 -6.33 5.12
N SER A 32 -0.75 -5.75 5.10
CA SER A 32 -1.82 -6.00 6.08
C SER A 32 -2.18 -7.49 6.14
N ARG A 33 -2.37 -8.14 4.99
CA ARG A 33 -2.67 -9.58 4.89
C ARG A 33 -1.49 -10.44 5.37
N PHE A 34 -0.25 -10.10 5.01
CA PHE A 34 0.92 -10.81 5.51
C PHE A 34 1.03 -10.75 7.03
N ARG A 35 0.79 -9.56 7.64
CA ARG A 35 0.76 -9.41 9.10
C ARG A 35 -0.31 -10.29 9.74
N SER A 36 -1.47 -10.42 9.09
CA SER A 36 -2.53 -11.33 9.56
C SER A 36 -2.11 -12.80 9.50
N ILE A 37 -1.41 -13.25 8.44
CA ILE A 37 -0.92 -14.63 8.33
C ILE A 37 0.08 -14.98 9.46
N ILE A 38 0.93 -14.04 9.87
CA ILE A 38 1.86 -14.26 10.98
C ILE A 38 1.21 -14.04 12.37
N GLY A 39 -0.11 -13.89 12.44
CA GLY A 39 -0.89 -13.83 13.67
C GLY A 39 -1.05 -12.43 14.29
N GLU A 40 -0.69 -11.37 13.59
CA GLU A 40 -0.91 -9.99 14.02
C GLU A 40 -2.30 -9.51 13.58
N GLN A 41 -2.97 -8.72 14.42
CA GLN A 41 -4.21 -8.03 14.02
C GLN A 41 -3.83 -6.76 13.27
N SER A 42 -4.11 -6.70 11.98
CA SER A 42 -3.85 -5.50 11.18
C SER A 42 -5.07 -4.59 11.07
N PHE A 43 -4.81 -3.30 10.90
CA PHE A 43 -5.79 -2.27 10.59
C PHE A 43 -5.26 -1.44 9.44
N LEU A 44 -5.90 -1.53 8.27
CA LEU A 44 -5.55 -0.78 7.07
C LEU A 44 -6.47 0.41 6.91
N LEU A 45 -5.89 1.62 6.93
CA LEU A 45 -6.59 2.88 6.64
C LEU A 45 -6.24 3.38 5.24
N THR A 46 -7.25 3.72 4.49
CA THR A 46 -7.15 4.47 3.22
C THR A 46 -8.28 5.50 3.15
N GLY A 47 -8.34 6.33 2.11
CA GLY A 47 -9.41 7.31 1.99
C GLY A 47 -9.20 8.34 0.90
N LEU A 48 -9.98 9.43 0.98
CA LEU A 48 -10.01 10.49 0.00
C LEU A 48 -9.74 11.86 0.64
N ASP A 49 -8.90 12.63 -0.04
CA ASP A 49 -8.65 14.04 0.23
C ASP A 49 -9.57 14.87 -0.68
N GLU A 50 -10.57 15.51 -0.07
CA GLU A 50 -11.71 16.10 -0.77
C GLU A 50 -11.76 17.62 -0.67
N HIS A 51 -10.81 18.27 0.02
CA HIS A 51 -10.75 19.72 0.14
C HIS A 51 -9.65 20.32 -0.76
N GLY A 52 -9.63 21.65 -0.84
CA GLY A 52 -8.60 22.41 -1.53
C GLY A 52 -8.99 22.96 -2.91
N LEU A 53 -8.10 23.78 -3.46
CA LEU A 53 -8.37 24.55 -4.67
C LEU A 53 -8.56 23.68 -5.91
N LYS A 54 -7.81 22.59 -6.03
CA LYS A 54 -7.91 21.67 -7.20
C LYS A 54 -9.28 21.01 -7.27
N VAL A 55 -9.85 20.63 -6.13
CA VAL A 55 -11.18 20.04 -6.05
C VAL A 55 -12.25 21.09 -6.39
N GLN A 56 -12.12 22.30 -5.82
CA GLN A 56 -13.01 23.41 -6.14
C GLN A 56 -13.00 23.71 -7.64
N GLN A 57 -11.84 23.85 -8.27
CA GLN A 57 -11.71 24.09 -9.71
C GLN A 57 -12.27 22.94 -10.58
N ALA A 58 -12.08 21.68 -10.15
CA ALA A 58 -12.64 20.52 -10.83
C ALA A 58 -14.17 20.52 -10.77
N ALA A 59 -14.75 20.89 -9.64
CA ALA A 59 -16.19 21.04 -9.46
C ALA A 59 -16.76 22.17 -10.34
N GLU A 60 -16.11 23.34 -10.35
CA GLU A 60 -16.48 24.49 -11.20
C GLU A 60 -16.47 24.10 -12.69
N LYS A 61 -15.42 23.39 -13.13
CA LYS A 61 -15.31 22.89 -14.51
C LYS A 61 -16.47 21.94 -14.86
N ASN A 62 -16.89 21.12 -13.90
CA ASN A 62 -18.01 20.19 -14.04
C ASN A 62 -19.39 20.83 -13.76
N LYS A 63 -19.43 22.13 -13.40
CA LYS A 63 -20.65 22.90 -13.09
C LYS A 63 -21.49 22.29 -11.96
N VAL A 64 -20.84 21.75 -10.94
CA VAL A 64 -21.45 21.21 -9.73
C VAL A 64 -20.83 21.84 -8.49
N SER A 65 -21.45 21.68 -7.31
CA SER A 65 -20.77 22.06 -6.06
C SER A 65 -19.59 21.11 -5.77
N PRO A 66 -18.56 21.55 -5.02
CA PRO A 66 -17.46 20.70 -4.63
C PRO A 66 -17.90 19.43 -3.88
N GLU A 67 -18.91 19.52 -3.03
CA GLU A 67 -19.48 18.37 -2.32
C GLU A 67 -20.06 17.33 -3.28
N ILE A 68 -20.89 17.78 -4.24
CA ILE A 68 -21.45 16.89 -5.29
C ILE A 68 -20.32 16.30 -6.14
N HIS A 69 -19.29 17.09 -6.47
CA HIS A 69 -18.14 16.57 -7.22
C HIS A 69 -17.44 15.43 -6.46
N CYS A 70 -17.18 15.60 -5.16
CA CYS A 70 -16.56 14.57 -4.32
C CYS A 70 -17.44 13.30 -4.27
N ASP A 71 -18.75 13.44 -4.12
CA ASP A 71 -19.68 12.30 -4.09
C ASP A 71 -19.75 11.56 -5.44
N LEU A 72 -19.56 12.27 -6.56
CA LEU A 72 -19.48 11.65 -7.89
C LEU A 72 -18.14 10.94 -8.13
N MET A 73 -17.06 11.41 -7.51
CA MET A 73 -15.72 10.86 -7.71
C MET A 73 -15.40 9.69 -6.78
N ALA A 74 -15.90 9.71 -5.54
CA ALA A 74 -15.61 8.67 -4.55
C ALA A 74 -15.90 7.24 -5.03
N PRO A 75 -17.01 6.95 -5.74
CA PRO A 75 -17.29 5.62 -6.28
C PRO A 75 -16.20 5.08 -7.23
N ALA A 76 -15.49 5.94 -7.96
CA ALA A 76 -14.44 5.48 -8.86
C ALA A 76 -13.24 4.85 -8.11
N PHE A 77 -12.92 5.38 -6.91
CA PHE A 77 -11.89 4.82 -6.04
C PHE A 77 -12.40 3.55 -5.35
N ILE A 78 -13.59 3.60 -4.75
CA ILE A 78 -14.20 2.46 -4.05
C ILE A 78 -14.33 1.26 -5.01
N ASN A 79 -14.89 1.45 -6.20
CA ASN A 79 -15.00 0.42 -7.24
C ASN A 79 -13.64 -0.18 -7.63
N LEU A 80 -12.60 0.68 -7.75
CA LEU A 80 -11.27 0.17 -8.05
C LEU A 80 -10.72 -0.68 -6.90
N TRP A 81 -10.93 -0.26 -5.64
CA TRP A 81 -10.50 -1.05 -4.47
C TRP A 81 -11.24 -2.39 -4.38
N GLU A 82 -12.54 -2.41 -4.66
CA GLU A 82 -13.32 -3.65 -4.74
C GLU A 82 -12.79 -4.58 -5.82
N LYS A 83 -12.58 -4.09 -7.04
CA LYS A 83 -12.02 -4.87 -8.15
C LYS A 83 -10.58 -5.34 -7.91
N LEU A 84 -9.81 -4.60 -7.13
CA LEU A 84 -8.46 -4.98 -6.71
C LEU A 84 -8.45 -5.93 -5.51
N ASN A 85 -9.61 -6.29 -4.97
CA ASN A 85 -9.75 -7.13 -3.76
C ASN A 85 -9.01 -6.53 -2.55
N ILE A 86 -9.10 -5.20 -2.37
CA ILE A 86 -8.53 -4.49 -1.23
C ILE A 86 -9.40 -4.67 -0.01
N ASN A 87 -8.83 -5.14 1.09
CA ASN A 87 -9.51 -5.35 2.36
C ASN A 87 -9.10 -4.28 3.39
N TYR A 88 -9.55 -3.03 3.16
CA TYR A 88 -9.33 -1.95 4.13
C TYR A 88 -10.23 -2.08 5.34
N SER A 89 -9.73 -1.62 6.49
CA SER A 89 -10.48 -1.64 7.76
C SER A 89 -11.32 -0.39 7.94
N ASP A 90 -10.85 0.75 7.42
CA ASP A 90 -11.59 2.02 7.39
C ASP A 90 -11.26 2.79 6.11
N PHE A 91 -12.28 3.51 5.62
CA PHE A 91 -12.18 4.40 4.47
C PHE A 91 -12.63 5.79 4.90
N ILE A 92 -11.68 6.71 5.08
CA ILE A 92 -11.95 8.07 5.57
C ILE A 92 -12.11 9.05 4.40
N ARG A 93 -13.12 9.92 4.49
CA ARG A 93 -13.26 11.07 3.60
C ARG A 93 -13.09 12.35 4.43
N THR A 94 -12.29 13.29 3.96
CA THR A 94 -12.04 14.53 4.73
C THR A 94 -13.30 15.41 4.88
N THR A 95 -14.32 15.18 4.04
CA THR A 95 -15.65 15.81 4.17
C THR A 95 -16.52 15.23 5.26
N GLU A 96 -16.18 14.08 5.84
CA GLU A 96 -16.96 13.47 6.92
C GLU A 96 -16.90 14.30 8.21
N GLN A 97 -18.03 14.35 8.92
CA GLN A 97 -18.13 15.11 10.16
C GLN A 97 -17.17 14.62 11.25
N ARG A 98 -16.88 13.29 11.29
CA ARG A 98 -15.90 12.74 12.24
C ARG A 98 -14.51 13.30 12.02
N HIS A 99 -14.11 13.55 10.76
CA HIS A 99 -12.83 14.16 10.43
C HIS A 99 -12.83 15.66 10.71
N LYS A 100 -13.83 16.39 10.21
CA LYS A 100 -13.94 17.86 10.37
C LYS A 100 -13.87 18.29 11.84
N ARG A 101 -14.59 17.57 12.74
CA ARG A 101 -14.55 17.85 14.18
C ARG A 101 -13.15 17.71 14.78
N VAL A 102 -12.44 16.64 14.41
CA VAL A 102 -11.08 16.40 14.92
C VAL A 102 -10.12 17.46 14.41
N VAL A 103 -10.20 17.86 13.13
CA VAL A 103 -9.38 18.95 12.56
C VAL A 103 -9.63 20.26 13.31
N GLN A 104 -10.89 20.63 13.54
CA GLN A 104 -11.21 21.87 14.25
C GLN A 104 -10.75 21.84 15.72
N ASN A 105 -10.87 20.71 16.40
CA ASN A 105 -10.34 20.53 17.75
C ASN A 105 -8.82 20.69 17.80
N ILE A 106 -8.11 20.11 16.83
CA ILE A 106 -6.64 20.19 16.73
C ILE A 106 -6.21 21.64 16.43
N LEU A 107 -6.89 22.34 15.53
CA LEU A 107 -6.60 23.75 15.25
C LEU A 107 -6.71 24.60 16.51
N ASN A 108 -7.76 24.41 17.32
CA ASN A 108 -7.91 25.10 18.59
C ASN A 108 -6.77 24.76 19.56
N GLN A 109 -6.44 23.46 19.75
CA GLN A 109 -5.38 23.04 20.66
C GLN A 109 -4.03 23.64 20.27
N VAL A 110 -3.66 23.57 18.97
CA VAL A 110 -2.39 24.12 18.47
C VAL A 110 -2.35 25.63 18.58
N TYR A 111 -3.48 26.32 18.41
CA TYR A 111 -3.61 27.75 18.62
C TYR A 111 -3.46 28.14 20.10
N GLU A 112 -4.11 27.41 21.00
CA GLU A 112 -4.01 27.60 22.46
C GLU A 112 -2.60 27.32 22.97
N ASN A 113 -1.88 26.37 22.36
CA ASN A 113 -0.46 26.11 22.66
C ASN A 113 0.49 27.24 22.20
N GLY A 114 -0.02 28.24 21.47
CA GLY A 114 0.76 29.37 20.92
C GLY A 114 1.59 28.98 19.70
N ASP A 115 1.31 27.83 19.09
CA ASP A 115 2.03 27.34 17.90
C ASP A 115 1.36 27.76 16.58
N ILE A 116 0.23 28.45 16.64
CA ILE A 116 -0.36 29.12 15.48
C ILE A 116 -0.35 30.62 15.74
N TYR A 117 0.07 31.38 14.75
CA TYR A 117 0.07 32.85 14.77
C TYR A 117 -0.36 33.42 13.42
N GLN A 118 -0.79 34.68 13.40
CA GLN A 118 -1.18 35.36 12.18
C GLN A 118 -0.06 36.29 11.73
N ASP A 119 0.26 36.29 10.44
CA ASP A 119 1.24 37.18 9.84
C ASP A 119 0.83 37.54 8.40
N GLU A 120 1.38 38.66 7.92
CA GLU A 120 1.23 39.08 6.54
C GLU A 120 2.44 38.66 5.74
N TYR A 121 2.23 37.79 4.75
CA TYR A 121 3.29 37.30 3.89
C TYR A 121 3.15 37.81 2.45
N GLU A 122 4.24 38.33 1.91
CA GLU A 122 4.35 38.68 0.51
C GLU A 122 5.37 37.77 -0.15
N GLY A 123 4.96 37.00 -1.15
CA GLY A 123 5.86 36.07 -1.82
C GLY A 123 5.28 35.46 -3.07
N TRP A 124 6.08 34.61 -3.71
CA TRP A 124 5.68 33.83 -4.87
C TRP A 124 4.80 32.66 -4.43
N TYR A 125 3.67 32.50 -5.05
CA TYR A 125 2.71 31.41 -4.79
C TYR A 125 2.55 30.55 -6.01
N SER A 126 2.78 29.24 -5.88
CA SER A 126 2.50 28.25 -6.92
C SER A 126 1.05 27.81 -6.84
N ILE A 127 0.30 27.99 -7.93
CA ILE A 127 -1.09 27.55 -8.02
C ILE A 127 -1.17 26.03 -8.07
N SER A 128 -0.21 25.38 -8.77
CA SER A 128 -0.17 23.92 -8.91
C SER A 128 0.15 23.19 -7.61
N GLU A 129 1.03 23.79 -6.75
CA GLU A 129 1.43 23.19 -5.47
C GLU A 129 0.61 23.73 -4.28
N GLU A 130 -0.26 24.71 -4.54
CA GLU A 130 -1.09 25.38 -3.52
C GLU A 130 -0.29 25.95 -2.34
N ARG A 131 0.98 26.38 -2.56
CA ARG A 131 1.88 26.87 -1.52
C ARG A 131 2.72 28.06 -1.96
N PHE A 132 3.23 28.81 -0.97
CA PHE A 132 4.30 29.76 -1.21
C PHE A 132 5.60 29.04 -1.56
N ILE A 133 6.34 29.62 -2.49
CA ILE A 133 7.62 29.11 -2.97
C ILE A 133 8.69 30.19 -2.94
N THR A 134 9.93 29.78 -2.85
CA THR A 134 11.08 30.67 -2.83
C THR A 134 11.42 31.16 -4.23
N GLU A 135 12.18 32.27 -4.34
CA GLU A 135 12.66 32.77 -5.65
C GLU A 135 13.47 31.72 -6.42
N LYS A 136 14.27 30.91 -5.74
CA LYS A 136 15.02 29.79 -6.35
C LYS A 136 14.10 28.71 -6.93
N GLU A 137 12.99 28.46 -6.27
CA GLU A 137 11.98 27.51 -6.78
C GLU A 137 11.26 28.08 -8.00
N VAL A 138 10.99 29.40 -8.03
CA VAL A 138 10.46 30.07 -9.24
C VAL A 138 11.43 29.95 -10.41
N GLU A 139 12.71 30.22 -10.18
CA GLU A 139 13.77 30.11 -11.20
C GLU A 139 13.93 28.70 -11.76
N SER A 140 13.61 27.66 -10.98
CA SER A 140 13.70 26.27 -11.43
C SER A 140 12.69 25.92 -12.53
N GLY A 141 11.61 26.70 -12.67
CA GLY A 141 10.53 26.45 -13.64
C GLY A 141 9.69 25.19 -13.40
N LEU A 142 9.87 24.52 -12.26
CA LEU A 142 9.24 23.23 -11.94
C LEU A 142 7.82 23.36 -11.32
N PHE A 143 7.44 24.58 -10.93
CA PHE A 143 6.26 24.81 -10.08
C PHE A 143 5.03 25.37 -10.83
N GLY A 144 4.98 25.23 -12.13
CA GLY A 144 3.84 25.63 -12.97
C GLY A 144 3.54 27.15 -12.93
N GLU A 145 2.26 27.53 -12.91
CA GLU A 145 1.86 28.94 -12.84
C GLU A 145 2.12 29.49 -11.45
N VAL A 146 2.90 30.60 -11.38
CA VAL A 146 3.25 31.29 -10.16
C VAL A 146 2.77 32.75 -10.19
N LYS A 147 2.30 33.24 -9.03
CA LYS A 147 1.88 34.64 -8.84
C LYS A 147 2.53 35.21 -7.61
N LYS A 148 2.91 36.51 -7.67
CA LYS A 148 3.32 37.23 -6.46
C LYS A 148 2.05 37.72 -5.75
N ILE A 149 1.86 37.28 -4.53
CA ILE A 149 0.69 37.68 -3.71
C ILE A 149 1.14 38.19 -2.37
N LYS A 150 0.36 39.13 -1.83
CA LYS A 150 0.50 39.66 -0.48
C LYS A 150 -0.79 39.34 0.26
N GLU A 151 -0.69 38.54 1.33
CA GLU A 151 -1.86 38.00 1.97
C GLU A 151 -1.61 37.77 3.47
N LYS A 152 -2.60 38.08 4.29
CA LYS A 152 -2.59 37.78 5.71
C LYS A 152 -3.09 36.37 5.93
N ASN A 153 -2.32 35.54 6.62
CA ASN A 153 -2.61 34.14 6.85
C ASN A 153 -2.22 33.69 8.26
N TYR A 154 -2.69 32.52 8.65
CA TYR A 154 -2.22 31.80 9.83
C TYR A 154 -1.07 30.88 9.49
N PHE A 155 -0.07 30.84 10.38
CA PHE A 155 1.14 30.04 10.25
C PHE A 155 1.29 29.15 11.45
N PHE A 156 1.69 27.90 11.21
CA PHE A 156 2.10 26.94 12.22
C PHE A 156 3.60 27.04 12.46
N ARG A 157 4.05 27.17 13.72
CA ARG A 157 5.45 27.30 14.13
C ARG A 157 6.23 25.99 13.95
N MET A 158 6.28 25.50 12.72
CA MET A 158 6.97 24.26 12.35
C MET A 158 8.45 24.33 12.67
N SER A 159 9.09 25.48 12.48
CA SER A 159 10.50 25.74 12.75
C SER A 159 10.90 25.45 14.21
N LYS A 160 9.99 25.64 15.17
CA LYS A 160 10.18 25.37 16.61
C LYS A 160 10.60 23.91 16.86
N TYR A 161 10.16 22.99 16.05
CA TYR A 161 10.31 21.55 16.23
C TYR A 161 11.47 20.93 15.45
N GLN A 162 12.21 21.72 14.66
CA GLN A 162 13.24 21.23 13.74
C GLN A 162 14.33 20.39 14.42
N SER A 163 14.91 20.90 15.52
CA SER A 163 16.02 20.24 16.21
C SER A 163 15.59 18.90 16.81
N GLU A 164 14.42 18.87 17.45
CA GLU A 164 13.87 17.63 18.02
C GLU A 164 13.50 16.63 16.94
N LEU A 165 12.93 17.08 15.81
CA LEU A 165 12.63 16.21 14.68
C LEU A 165 13.89 15.55 14.09
N ILE A 166 14.99 16.31 13.94
CA ILE A 166 16.28 15.77 13.49
C ILE A 166 16.78 14.68 14.46
N GLU A 167 16.66 14.90 15.75
CA GLU A 167 17.06 13.92 16.78
C GLU A 167 16.24 12.62 16.65
N LYS A 168 14.91 12.73 16.57
CA LYS A 168 13.98 11.59 16.43
C LYS A 168 14.22 10.78 15.14
N ILE A 169 14.52 11.45 14.03
CA ILE A 169 14.85 10.77 12.77
C ILE A 169 16.24 10.12 12.85
N THR A 170 17.20 10.79 13.45
CA THR A 170 18.58 10.27 13.56
C THR A 170 18.65 9.03 14.45
N SER A 171 17.92 9.04 15.56
CA SER A 171 17.81 7.91 16.51
C SER A 171 16.93 6.74 16.03
N ASP A 172 16.27 6.88 14.88
CA ASP A 172 15.24 5.95 14.37
C ASP A 172 14.00 5.80 15.29
N GLU A 173 13.74 6.75 16.19
CA GLU A 173 12.45 6.84 16.88
C GLU A 173 11.32 7.08 15.84
N LEU A 174 11.58 7.91 14.83
CA LEU A 174 10.83 7.98 13.58
C LEU A 174 11.69 7.34 12.48
N SER A 175 11.40 6.10 12.12
CA SER A 175 12.11 5.41 11.04
C SER A 175 11.63 5.90 9.67
N ILE A 176 12.55 6.40 8.82
CA ILE A 176 12.25 6.77 7.43
C ILE A 176 12.93 5.78 6.51
N GLN A 177 12.13 5.11 5.68
CA GLN A 177 12.59 4.06 4.76
C GLN A 177 12.24 4.40 3.31
N PRO A 178 13.06 3.96 2.36
CA PRO A 178 14.40 3.38 2.52
C PRO A 178 15.43 4.42 3.00
N LYS A 179 16.63 3.98 3.36
CA LYS A 179 17.71 4.83 3.90
C LYS A 179 18.03 6.05 3.02
N SER A 180 17.90 5.93 1.70
CA SER A 180 18.06 7.06 0.77
C SER A 180 17.08 8.19 1.08
N ARG A 181 15.83 7.87 1.46
CA ARG A 181 14.80 8.84 1.82
C ARG A 181 15.07 9.47 3.20
N LYS A 182 15.56 8.68 4.16
CA LYS A 182 16.06 9.24 5.44
C LYS A 182 17.13 10.31 5.20
N ASN A 183 18.10 10.00 4.32
CA ASN A 183 19.17 10.95 3.98
C ASN A 183 18.65 12.20 3.27
N GLU A 184 17.65 12.06 2.40
CA GLU A 184 16.99 13.17 1.71
C GLU A 184 16.31 14.12 2.71
N VAL A 185 15.55 13.57 3.65
CA VAL A 185 14.87 14.35 4.69
C VAL A 185 15.88 15.04 5.62
N LEU A 186 16.91 14.34 6.09
CA LEU A 186 17.97 14.94 6.90
C LEU A 186 18.74 16.01 6.13
N GLY A 187 18.93 15.82 4.81
CA GLY A 187 19.51 16.83 3.92
C GLY A 187 18.63 18.08 3.81
N PHE A 188 17.34 17.93 3.71
CA PHE A 188 16.35 19.00 3.71
C PHE A 188 16.40 19.79 5.04
N LEU A 189 16.39 19.07 6.16
CA LEU A 189 16.41 19.64 7.51
C LEU A 189 17.74 20.29 7.94
N LYS A 190 18.80 20.25 7.11
CA LYS A 190 20.02 21.03 7.34
C LYS A 190 19.84 22.53 7.09
N LYS A 191 18.79 22.92 6.37
CA LYS A 191 18.44 24.33 6.16
C LYS A 191 17.42 24.72 7.21
N ASP A 192 17.40 26.01 7.58
CA ASP A 192 16.41 26.54 8.49
C ASP A 192 15.01 26.27 7.96
N LEU A 193 14.20 25.63 8.78
CA LEU A 193 12.83 25.28 8.46
C LEU A 193 11.94 26.52 8.60
N SER A 194 11.19 26.85 7.57
CA SER A 194 10.21 27.92 7.62
C SER A 194 8.90 27.43 8.25
N ASP A 195 8.18 28.35 8.88
CA ASP A 195 6.84 28.07 9.40
C ASP A 195 5.85 27.78 8.27
N LEU A 196 4.90 26.91 8.54
CA LEU A 196 3.94 26.43 7.54
C LEU A 196 2.70 27.34 7.50
N CYS A 197 2.40 27.91 6.34
CA CYS A 197 1.14 28.63 6.12
C CYS A 197 -0.03 27.65 6.08
N ILE A 198 -0.91 27.71 7.10
CA ILE A 198 -1.99 26.72 7.32
C ILE A 198 -3.39 27.23 7.01
N SER A 199 -3.54 28.43 6.46
CA SER A 199 -4.83 28.99 6.14
C SER A 199 -4.94 29.52 4.71
N ARG A 200 -6.16 29.65 4.24
CA ARG A 200 -6.51 30.39 3.02
C ARG A 200 -7.71 31.26 3.31
N PRO A 201 -7.71 32.56 2.94
CA PRO A 201 -8.91 33.38 3.07
C PRO A 201 -10.02 32.86 2.16
N LYS A 202 -11.25 32.88 2.65
CA LYS A 202 -12.44 32.42 1.89
C LYS A 202 -12.65 33.17 0.57
N SER A 203 -12.16 34.40 0.48
CA SER A 203 -12.17 35.16 -0.79
C SER A 203 -11.38 34.50 -1.93
N ARG A 204 -10.48 33.55 -1.60
CA ARG A 204 -9.66 32.80 -2.55
C ARG A 204 -10.02 31.33 -2.61
N LEU A 205 -10.38 30.72 -1.51
CA LEU A 205 -10.74 29.31 -1.38
C LEU A 205 -11.92 29.18 -0.40
N GLU A 206 -13.09 28.81 -0.91
CA GLU A 206 -14.27 28.59 -0.06
C GLU A 206 -14.37 27.11 0.39
N TRP A 207 -13.82 26.19 -0.39
CA TRP A 207 -13.93 24.76 -0.16
C TRP A 207 -12.81 24.21 0.72
N GLY A 208 -13.08 24.14 2.01
CA GLY A 208 -12.17 23.65 3.04
C GLY A 208 -12.83 23.66 4.43
N ILE A 209 -12.11 23.15 5.43
CA ILE A 209 -12.59 23.18 6.82
C ILE A 209 -12.37 24.59 7.38
N GLU A 210 -13.43 25.23 7.90
CA GLU A 210 -13.34 26.54 8.53
C GLU A 210 -12.40 26.49 9.73
N ILE A 211 -11.57 27.53 9.86
CA ILE A 211 -10.75 27.74 11.05
C ILE A 211 -11.67 28.16 12.22
N PRO A 212 -11.70 27.40 13.34
CA PRO A 212 -12.71 27.60 14.38
C PRO A 212 -12.61 28.95 15.12
N PHE A 213 -11.41 29.52 15.18
CA PHE A 213 -11.16 30.82 15.82
C PHE A 213 -11.20 32.02 14.85
N ASP A 214 -11.32 31.77 13.52
CA ASP A 214 -11.50 32.81 12.50
C ASP A 214 -12.21 32.27 11.26
N LYS A 215 -13.51 32.58 11.16
CA LYS A 215 -14.39 32.06 10.10
C LYS A 215 -14.15 32.68 8.72
N ASP A 216 -13.32 33.68 8.59
CA ASP A 216 -12.95 34.27 7.29
C ASP A 216 -11.91 33.40 6.54
N TYR A 217 -11.41 32.34 7.18
CA TYR A 217 -10.39 31.47 6.68
C TYR A 217 -10.84 30.02 6.68
N VAL A 218 -10.29 29.25 5.73
CA VAL A 218 -10.32 27.79 5.70
C VAL A 218 -8.91 27.23 5.89
N THR A 219 -8.85 26.00 6.35
CA THR A 219 -7.61 25.25 6.59
C THR A 219 -6.90 24.91 5.29
N TYR A 220 -5.58 25.03 5.29
CA TYR A 220 -4.73 24.53 4.21
C TYR A 220 -4.85 23.01 4.09
N VAL A 221 -4.99 22.53 2.86
CA VAL A 221 -5.31 21.14 2.56
C VAL A 221 -4.38 20.10 3.23
N TRP A 222 -3.07 20.36 3.31
CA TRP A 222 -2.15 19.43 3.96
C TRP A 222 -2.28 19.39 5.48
N PHE A 223 -2.62 20.52 6.13
CA PHE A 223 -2.89 20.51 7.57
C PHE A 223 -4.18 19.74 7.88
N ASP A 224 -5.17 19.85 7.01
CA ASP A 224 -6.41 19.08 7.05
C ASP A 224 -6.15 17.58 6.78
N ALA A 225 -5.61 17.28 5.59
CA ALA A 225 -5.45 15.91 5.11
C ALA A 225 -4.64 15.02 6.07
N LEU A 226 -3.51 15.51 6.63
CA LEU A 226 -2.65 14.70 7.51
C LEU A 226 -3.35 14.24 8.79
N ILE A 227 -4.34 14.98 9.26
CA ILE A 227 -5.10 14.63 10.47
C ILE A 227 -5.97 13.38 10.26
N ASN A 228 -6.19 12.93 9.01
CA ASN A 228 -6.91 11.68 8.75
C ASN A 228 -6.34 10.49 9.54
N TYR A 229 -5.02 10.42 9.70
CA TYR A 229 -4.32 9.32 10.38
C TYR A 229 -4.67 9.17 11.85
N ILE A 230 -5.16 10.23 12.49
CA ILE A 230 -5.61 10.20 13.88
C ILE A 230 -7.12 10.41 14.03
N SER A 231 -7.79 11.03 13.06
CA SER A 231 -9.25 11.16 13.11
C SER A 231 -9.95 9.83 12.84
N ALA A 232 -9.44 9.00 11.93
CA ALA A 232 -9.98 7.66 11.68
C ALA A 232 -9.96 6.77 12.94
N PRO A 233 -8.83 6.64 13.69
CA PRO A 233 -8.82 5.93 14.97
C PRO A 233 -9.42 6.72 16.14
N LYS A 234 -10.20 7.78 15.89
CA LYS A 234 -11.01 8.52 16.88
C LYS A 234 -10.24 9.29 17.94
N TYR A 235 -9.13 9.93 17.56
CA TYR A 235 -8.45 10.88 18.45
C TYR A 235 -9.42 11.90 19.05
N SER A 236 -9.29 12.17 20.34
CA SER A 236 -10.16 13.06 21.14
C SER A 236 -11.65 12.67 21.23
N GLU A 237 -12.10 11.61 20.55
CA GLU A 237 -13.47 11.11 20.63
C GLU A 237 -13.55 9.82 21.47
N ASP A 238 -12.61 8.88 21.31
CA ASP A 238 -12.53 7.62 22.05
C ASP A 238 -11.06 7.19 22.27
N ASN A 239 -10.52 7.52 23.43
CA ASN A 239 -9.14 7.21 23.78
C ASN A 239 -8.82 5.71 23.75
N LYS A 240 -9.77 4.82 24.09
CA LYS A 240 -9.52 3.38 24.06
C LYS A 240 -9.34 2.87 22.63
N ILE A 241 -10.15 3.37 21.71
CA ILE A 241 -10.02 3.03 20.30
C ILE A 241 -8.72 3.63 19.77
N PHE A 242 -8.45 4.91 20.06
CA PHE A 242 -7.22 5.57 19.63
C PHE A 242 -5.97 4.80 20.10
N ASP A 243 -5.84 4.53 21.39
CA ASP A 243 -4.68 3.83 21.99
C ASP A 243 -4.51 2.39 21.45
N SER A 244 -5.58 1.77 20.96
CA SER A 244 -5.50 0.44 20.35
C SER A 244 -4.90 0.44 18.94
N HIS A 245 -4.83 1.61 18.29
CA HIS A 245 -4.32 1.77 16.93
C HIS A 245 -3.04 2.63 16.91
N TRP A 246 -3.05 3.79 17.60
CA TRP A 246 -1.94 4.73 17.57
C TRP A 246 -0.80 4.37 18.55
N PRO A 247 0.47 4.61 18.22
CA PRO A 247 0.97 5.15 16.95
C PRO A 247 0.86 4.15 15.81
N ALA A 248 0.72 4.68 14.58
CA ALA A 248 0.76 3.87 13.38
C ALA A 248 2.11 3.13 13.26
N ASP A 249 2.07 1.88 12.81
CA ASP A 249 3.28 1.09 12.59
C ASP A 249 3.99 1.53 11.30
N VAL A 250 3.21 1.91 10.26
CA VAL A 250 3.78 2.47 9.04
C VAL A 250 2.79 3.35 8.27
N HIS A 251 3.28 4.50 7.82
CA HIS A 251 2.68 5.28 6.74
C HIS A 251 3.36 4.90 5.43
N LEU A 252 2.63 4.24 4.51
CA LEU A 252 3.12 3.96 3.16
C LEU A 252 2.76 5.13 2.26
N ILE A 253 3.75 5.73 1.63
CA ILE A 253 3.57 6.94 0.81
C ILE A 253 4.37 6.86 -0.50
N GLY A 254 3.95 7.64 -1.50
CA GLY A 254 4.80 7.95 -2.64
C GLY A 254 5.93 8.91 -2.26
N LYS A 255 7.07 8.79 -2.91
CA LYS A 255 8.25 9.65 -2.64
C LYS A 255 8.00 11.15 -2.87
N ASP A 256 7.00 11.50 -3.65
CA ASP A 256 6.61 12.88 -3.98
C ASP A 256 5.99 13.64 -2.79
N ILE A 257 5.46 12.93 -1.81
CA ILE A 257 4.87 13.51 -0.58
C ILE A 257 5.72 13.23 0.66
N LEU A 258 7.02 12.94 0.46
CA LEU A 258 7.95 12.60 1.54
C LEU A 258 8.07 13.73 2.57
N THR A 259 8.32 14.97 2.13
CA THR A 259 8.49 16.12 3.04
C THR A 259 7.23 16.35 3.88
N THR A 260 6.06 16.25 3.28
CA THR A 260 4.78 16.45 3.96
C THR A 260 4.60 15.46 5.12
N HIS A 261 4.95 14.19 4.90
CA HIS A 261 4.77 13.13 5.90
C HIS A 261 5.93 13.03 6.91
N SER A 262 7.16 13.43 6.50
CA SER A 262 8.34 13.30 7.36
C SER A 262 8.73 14.60 8.08
N VAL A 263 8.14 15.74 7.70
CA VAL A 263 8.40 17.03 8.33
C VAL A 263 7.10 17.65 8.87
N TYR A 264 6.09 17.92 8.01
CA TYR A 264 4.88 18.60 8.46
C TYR A 264 4.13 17.76 9.49
N TRP A 265 3.84 16.51 9.16
CA TRP A 265 3.07 15.61 10.02
C TRP A 265 3.72 15.38 11.40
N PRO A 266 4.99 15.00 11.51
CA PRO A 266 5.63 14.84 12.80
C PRO A 266 5.64 16.10 13.65
N THR A 267 5.90 17.26 13.06
CA THR A 267 5.91 18.53 13.82
C THR A 267 4.52 18.90 14.34
N MET A 268 3.45 18.61 13.59
CA MET A 268 2.07 18.75 14.07
C MET A 268 1.79 17.85 15.28
N LEU A 269 2.21 16.57 15.23
CA LEU A 269 2.08 15.63 16.34
C LEU A 269 2.88 16.06 17.57
N MET A 270 4.09 16.59 17.37
CA MET A 270 4.93 17.10 18.46
C MET A 270 4.27 18.31 19.17
N SER A 271 3.64 19.22 18.41
CA SER A 271 2.88 20.34 18.99
C SER A 271 1.70 19.86 19.86
N LEU A 272 1.13 18.71 19.55
CA LEU A 272 0.03 18.09 20.27
C LEU A 272 0.48 17.12 21.38
N ASN A 273 1.78 16.90 21.55
CA ASN A 273 2.34 15.86 22.42
C ASN A 273 1.80 14.45 22.11
N ILE A 274 1.50 14.18 20.84
CA ILE A 274 1.07 12.85 20.36
C ILE A 274 2.30 12.07 19.91
N PRO A 275 2.45 10.77 20.28
CA PRO A 275 3.55 9.95 19.79
C PRO A 275 3.64 9.93 18.27
N LEU A 276 4.86 9.92 17.71
CA LEU A 276 5.09 9.82 16.28
C LEU A 276 4.74 8.42 15.73
N PRO A 277 4.40 8.28 14.43
CA PRO A 277 4.33 6.98 13.78
C PRO A 277 5.70 6.28 13.88
N LYS A 278 5.73 4.95 13.92
CA LYS A 278 7.01 4.20 14.04
C LYS A 278 7.83 4.29 12.76
N ALA A 279 7.16 4.23 11.60
CA ALA A 279 7.84 4.28 10.32
C ALA A 279 7.06 5.08 9.26
N ILE A 280 7.81 5.71 8.37
CA ILE A 280 7.34 6.25 7.09
C ILE A 280 8.11 5.53 6.01
N PHE A 281 7.39 4.82 5.13
CA PHE A 281 7.99 4.14 3.99
C PHE A 281 7.60 4.84 2.70
N ALA A 282 8.57 5.44 2.02
CA ALA A 282 8.36 6.14 0.75
C ALA A 282 8.78 5.25 -0.42
N HIS A 283 7.79 4.75 -1.15
CA HIS A 283 8.03 3.95 -2.36
C HIS A 283 8.31 4.82 -3.59
N GLY A 284 8.91 4.21 -4.62
CA GLY A 284 9.17 4.83 -5.91
C GLY A 284 7.92 4.97 -6.79
N TRP A 285 8.11 5.44 -8.00
CA TRP A 285 7.05 5.58 -9.00
C TRP A 285 7.03 4.42 -9.99
N TRP A 286 5.85 4.12 -10.49
CA TRP A 286 5.71 3.40 -11.74
C TRP A 286 5.83 4.39 -12.90
N LEU A 287 6.77 4.10 -13.79
CA LEU A 287 7.08 4.89 -14.99
C LEU A 287 6.53 4.17 -16.22
N THR A 288 6.26 4.91 -17.28
CA THR A 288 6.01 4.38 -18.63
C THR A 288 7.00 5.03 -19.56
N ASP A 289 7.72 4.26 -20.37
CA ASP A 289 8.78 4.76 -21.26
C ASP A 289 9.82 5.63 -20.53
N GLU A 290 10.21 5.19 -19.31
CA GLU A 290 11.15 5.89 -18.42
C GLU A 290 10.66 7.29 -17.94
N LYS A 291 9.38 7.61 -18.17
CA LYS A 291 8.77 8.88 -17.75
C LYS A 291 7.68 8.66 -16.71
N LYS A 292 7.53 9.64 -15.81
CA LYS A 292 6.41 9.65 -14.88
C LYS A 292 5.09 9.62 -15.67
N MET A 293 4.18 8.73 -15.28
CA MET A 293 2.84 8.68 -15.86
C MET A 293 2.12 9.99 -15.61
N SER A 294 1.62 10.61 -16.67
CA SER A 294 0.76 11.77 -16.55
C SER A 294 -0.31 11.75 -17.64
N LYS A 295 -1.50 12.25 -17.33
CA LYS A 295 -2.61 12.30 -18.28
C LYS A 295 -2.35 13.25 -19.44
N SER A 296 -1.62 14.33 -19.18
CA SER A 296 -1.20 15.28 -20.22
C SER A 296 -0.28 14.64 -21.26
N LEU A 297 0.44 13.58 -20.91
CA LEU A 297 1.27 12.79 -21.81
C LEU A 297 0.53 11.60 -22.43
N GLY A 298 -0.68 11.28 -21.97
CA GLY A 298 -1.46 10.15 -22.48
C GLY A 298 -0.87 8.76 -22.19
N ASN A 299 0.09 8.67 -21.25
CA ASN A 299 0.84 7.45 -20.94
C ASN A 299 0.39 6.76 -19.64
N VAL A 300 -0.82 7.03 -19.17
CA VAL A 300 -1.37 6.46 -17.94
C VAL A 300 -1.89 5.05 -18.18
N VAL A 301 -1.35 4.07 -17.47
CA VAL A 301 -1.86 2.69 -17.47
C VAL A 301 -3.13 2.63 -16.62
N ASN A 302 -4.23 2.17 -17.23
CA ASN A 302 -5.51 1.98 -16.55
C ASN A 302 -5.53 0.59 -15.87
N PRO A 303 -5.55 0.52 -14.54
CA PRO A 303 -5.54 -0.77 -13.83
C PRO A 303 -6.78 -1.63 -14.12
N LEU A 304 -7.94 -1.02 -14.41
CA LEU A 304 -9.17 -1.76 -14.72
C LEU A 304 -9.03 -2.58 -16.02
N MET A 305 -8.38 -2.02 -17.05
CA MET A 305 -8.14 -2.75 -18.30
C MET A 305 -7.24 -3.97 -18.07
N LEU A 306 -6.21 -3.82 -17.22
CA LEU A 306 -5.34 -4.95 -16.88
C LEU A 306 -6.09 -6.04 -16.10
N ILE A 307 -6.97 -5.64 -15.18
CA ILE A 307 -7.79 -6.58 -14.41
C ILE A 307 -8.76 -7.33 -15.33
N ASP A 308 -9.44 -6.62 -16.22
CA ASP A 308 -10.42 -7.20 -17.13
C ASP A 308 -9.77 -8.19 -18.13
N GLU A 309 -8.50 -7.96 -18.52
CA GLU A 309 -7.79 -8.81 -19.48
C GLU A 309 -7.05 -9.98 -18.83
N PHE A 310 -6.39 -9.76 -17.67
CA PHE A 310 -5.46 -10.73 -17.07
C PHE A 310 -5.91 -11.27 -15.71
N GLY A 311 -6.96 -10.71 -15.13
CA GLY A 311 -7.42 -11.01 -13.79
C GLY A 311 -6.68 -10.22 -12.70
N VAL A 312 -7.36 -10.03 -11.58
CA VAL A 312 -6.86 -9.18 -10.47
C VAL A 312 -5.57 -9.70 -9.86
N ASP A 313 -5.45 -11.00 -9.66
CA ASP A 313 -4.30 -11.61 -9.00
C ASP A 313 -3.02 -11.53 -9.83
N ALA A 314 -3.14 -11.59 -11.16
CA ALA A 314 -2.01 -11.38 -12.06
C ALA A 314 -1.47 -9.95 -11.97
N VAL A 315 -2.38 -8.96 -11.92
CA VAL A 315 -2.02 -7.54 -11.76
C VAL A 315 -1.36 -7.30 -10.40
N ARG A 316 -1.95 -7.82 -9.32
CA ARG A 316 -1.39 -7.71 -7.97
C ARG A 316 -0.01 -8.36 -7.88
N TYR A 317 0.14 -9.58 -8.41
CA TYR A 317 1.42 -10.29 -8.42
C TYR A 317 2.50 -9.52 -9.17
N TYR A 318 2.20 -9.03 -10.36
CA TYR A 318 3.16 -8.25 -11.15
C TYR A 318 3.63 -7.00 -10.39
N LEU A 319 2.69 -6.21 -9.89
CA LEU A 319 3.01 -4.96 -9.19
C LEU A 319 3.82 -5.19 -7.91
N MET A 320 3.56 -6.27 -7.18
CA MET A 320 4.26 -6.58 -5.92
C MET A 320 5.61 -7.27 -6.11
N SER A 321 5.83 -7.94 -7.24
CA SER A 321 7.03 -8.73 -7.49
C SER A 321 8.03 -8.09 -8.46
N GLU A 322 7.62 -7.08 -9.24
CA GLU A 322 8.50 -6.44 -10.24
C GLU A 322 9.25 -5.25 -9.67
N MET A 323 8.61 -4.42 -8.85
CA MET A 323 9.25 -3.27 -8.26
C MET A 323 10.06 -3.68 -7.02
N VAL A 324 11.35 -3.39 -7.02
CA VAL A 324 12.15 -3.39 -5.78
C VAL A 324 11.66 -2.25 -4.91
N LEU A 325 11.10 -2.60 -3.75
CA LEU A 325 10.40 -1.64 -2.91
C LEU A 325 11.30 -0.48 -2.49
N GLY A 326 10.87 0.75 -2.80
CA GLY A 326 11.62 2.00 -2.58
C GLY A 326 12.33 2.57 -3.83
N LEU A 327 12.47 1.78 -4.90
CA LEU A 327 13.00 2.24 -6.20
C LEU A 327 11.86 2.52 -7.19
N ASP A 328 12.17 3.23 -8.27
CA ASP A 328 11.25 3.37 -9.39
C ASP A 328 11.26 2.09 -10.24
N ALA A 329 10.13 1.77 -10.88
CA ALA A 329 10.01 0.68 -11.83
C ALA A 329 9.31 1.14 -13.11
N THR A 330 9.64 0.51 -14.24
CA THR A 330 9.00 0.81 -15.53
C THR A 330 7.96 -0.27 -15.83
N PHE A 331 6.72 0.12 -16.08
CA PHE A 331 5.69 -0.78 -16.55
C PHE A 331 5.83 -1.00 -18.06
N SER A 332 5.82 -2.25 -18.50
CA SER A 332 5.62 -2.62 -19.91
C SER A 332 4.78 -3.89 -20.01
N MET A 333 3.97 -3.99 -21.06
CA MET A 333 3.17 -5.20 -21.32
C MET A 333 4.05 -6.42 -21.57
N ASP A 334 5.19 -6.25 -22.22
CA ASP A 334 6.14 -7.35 -22.46
C ASP A 334 6.69 -7.90 -21.15
N SER A 335 7.07 -7.04 -20.20
CA SER A 335 7.51 -7.45 -18.86
C SER A 335 6.39 -8.16 -18.10
N PHE A 336 5.17 -7.62 -18.17
CA PHE A 336 3.99 -8.22 -17.55
C PHE A 336 3.72 -9.63 -18.07
N VAL A 337 3.61 -9.80 -19.41
CA VAL A 337 3.33 -11.10 -20.03
C VAL A 337 4.47 -12.09 -19.78
N LYS A 338 5.72 -11.63 -19.87
CA LYS A 338 6.88 -12.47 -19.57
C LYS A 338 6.85 -13.01 -18.15
N LYS A 339 6.60 -12.14 -17.16
CA LYS A 339 6.54 -12.52 -15.74
C LYS A 339 5.36 -13.42 -15.44
N TYR A 340 4.17 -13.09 -15.97
CA TYR A 340 3.00 -13.96 -15.87
C TYR A 340 3.28 -15.36 -16.39
N ASN A 341 3.82 -15.47 -17.61
CA ASN A 341 4.07 -16.76 -18.23
C ASN A 341 5.18 -17.56 -17.52
N SER A 342 6.25 -16.90 -17.03
CA SER A 342 7.33 -17.60 -16.32
C SER A 342 6.90 -18.07 -14.95
N ASP A 343 6.43 -17.16 -14.12
CA ASP A 343 6.22 -17.41 -12.70
C ASP A 343 4.86 -18.05 -12.42
N LEU A 344 3.79 -17.51 -13.03
CA LEU A 344 2.43 -17.95 -12.74
C LEU A 344 2.01 -19.13 -13.60
N ALA A 345 2.15 -19.06 -14.92
CA ALA A 345 1.71 -20.15 -15.79
C ALA A 345 2.66 -21.36 -15.74
N ASN A 346 3.97 -21.14 -15.86
CA ASN A 346 4.93 -22.25 -15.92
C ASN A 346 5.31 -22.77 -14.53
N ASP A 347 5.80 -21.91 -13.62
CA ASP A 347 6.34 -22.39 -12.35
C ASP A 347 5.24 -22.86 -11.40
N LEU A 348 4.18 -22.06 -11.19
CA LEU A 348 3.13 -22.36 -10.23
C LEU A 348 1.97 -23.15 -10.86
N GLY A 349 1.34 -22.61 -11.90
CA GLY A 349 0.11 -23.18 -12.49
C GLY A 349 0.32 -24.57 -13.09
N ASN A 350 1.40 -24.76 -13.86
CA ASN A 350 1.75 -26.07 -14.40
C ASN A 350 2.08 -27.09 -13.30
N LEU A 351 2.75 -26.67 -12.22
CA LEU A 351 3.04 -27.55 -11.08
C LEU A 351 1.75 -28.03 -10.41
N VAL A 352 0.80 -27.14 -10.13
CA VAL A 352 -0.52 -27.49 -9.57
C VAL A 352 -1.23 -28.48 -10.48
N SER A 353 -1.33 -28.20 -11.77
CA SER A 353 -1.99 -29.08 -12.75
C SER A 353 -1.34 -30.47 -12.82
N ARG A 354 0.00 -30.54 -12.81
CA ARG A 354 0.75 -31.82 -12.83
C ARG A 354 0.51 -32.63 -11.56
N VAL A 355 0.60 -32.02 -10.40
CA VAL A 355 0.40 -32.70 -9.11
C VAL A 355 -1.03 -33.24 -9.02
N CYS A 356 -2.04 -32.38 -9.24
CA CYS A 356 -3.44 -32.79 -9.21
C CYS A 356 -3.75 -33.91 -10.26
N THR A 357 -3.24 -33.76 -11.48
CA THR A 357 -3.45 -34.80 -12.53
C THR A 357 -2.82 -36.14 -12.16
N LEU A 358 -1.61 -36.16 -11.60
CA LEU A 358 -0.95 -37.40 -11.21
C LEU A 358 -1.66 -38.06 -10.02
N ILE A 359 -2.13 -37.29 -9.06
CA ILE A 359 -2.90 -37.85 -7.94
C ILE A 359 -4.26 -38.37 -8.44
N SER A 360 -4.98 -37.58 -9.25
CA SER A 360 -6.27 -37.99 -9.81
C SER A 360 -6.18 -39.32 -10.58
N ASN A 361 -5.23 -39.42 -11.49
CA ASN A 361 -5.09 -40.57 -12.36
C ASN A 361 -4.60 -41.84 -11.64
N ASN A 362 -3.94 -41.74 -10.48
CA ASN A 362 -3.30 -42.86 -9.83
C ASN A 362 -3.81 -43.17 -8.42
N PHE A 363 -4.55 -42.23 -7.79
CA PHE A 363 -5.01 -42.35 -6.40
C PHE A 363 -6.50 -42.08 -6.23
N ASP A 364 -7.31 -42.25 -7.30
CA ASP A 364 -8.78 -42.11 -7.27
C ASP A 364 -9.27 -40.78 -6.70
N ASP A 365 -8.65 -39.67 -7.16
CA ASP A 365 -8.89 -38.29 -6.68
C ASP A 365 -8.68 -38.11 -5.16
N LYS A 366 -7.89 -38.95 -4.51
CA LYS A 366 -7.65 -38.88 -3.08
C LYS A 366 -6.18 -38.58 -2.77
N MET A 367 -5.97 -37.70 -1.82
CA MET A 367 -4.64 -37.37 -1.32
C MET A 367 -3.94 -38.68 -0.85
N PRO A 368 -2.76 -39.01 -1.38
CA PRO A 368 -2.06 -40.22 -0.99
C PRO A 368 -1.53 -40.19 0.42
N LYS A 369 -1.25 -41.36 1.00
CA LYS A 369 -0.56 -41.51 2.28
C LYS A 369 0.88 -41.05 2.15
N TYR A 370 1.47 -40.58 3.25
CA TYR A 370 2.84 -40.12 3.31
C TYR A 370 3.56 -40.62 4.57
N ASN A 371 4.88 -40.62 4.51
CA ASN A 371 5.74 -40.82 5.67
C ASN A 371 6.35 -39.46 6.07
N THR A 372 6.23 -39.09 7.35
CA THR A 372 6.62 -37.74 7.86
C THR A 372 8.12 -37.54 7.98
N LYS A 373 8.93 -38.59 7.82
CA LYS A 373 10.30 -38.59 8.36
C LYS A 373 11.32 -37.73 7.60
N ASP A 374 11.13 -37.44 6.30
CA ASP A 374 12.17 -36.72 5.55
C ASP A 374 11.61 -35.89 4.40
N SER A 375 11.15 -34.70 4.68
CA SER A 375 10.87 -33.76 3.60
C SER A 375 11.91 -32.63 3.54
N VAL A 376 12.79 -32.70 2.55
CA VAL A 376 13.67 -31.58 2.16
C VAL A 376 12.82 -30.34 1.90
N LEU A 377 11.57 -30.52 1.42
CA LEU A 377 10.63 -29.46 1.16
C LEU A 377 10.09 -28.81 2.45
N ALA A 378 9.85 -29.59 3.52
CA ALA A 378 9.47 -29.04 4.81
C ALA A 378 10.55 -28.10 5.38
N LYS A 379 11.83 -28.46 5.19
CA LYS A 379 12.94 -27.58 5.55
C LYS A 379 12.94 -26.32 4.68
N GLY A 380 12.82 -26.45 3.37
CA GLY A 380 12.77 -25.30 2.46
C GLY A 380 11.65 -24.31 2.81
N PHE A 381 10.48 -24.81 3.24
CA PHE A 381 9.41 -23.99 3.77
C PHE A 381 9.82 -23.29 5.08
N SER A 382 10.40 -24.02 6.04
CA SER A 382 10.79 -23.45 7.33
C SER A 382 11.92 -22.40 7.24
N ASP A 383 12.70 -22.44 6.17
CA ASP A 383 13.78 -21.47 5.93
C ASP A 383 13.25 -20.11 5.41
N ILE A 384 11.96 -19.98 5.05
CA ILE A 384 11.35 -18.71 4.62
C ILE A 384 11.03 -17.85 5.84
N SER A 385 11.85 -16.84 6.08
CA SER A 385 11.70 -15.92 7.22
C SER A 385 10.73 -14.77 6.88
N MET A 386 9.41 -15.06 6.89
CA MET A 386 8.38 -14.06 6.56
C MET A 386 8.47 -12.82 7.47
N LYS A 387 8.56 -13.03 8.78
CA LYS A 387 8.57 -11.92 9.75
C LYS A 387 9.75 -10.98 9.52
N GLU A 388 10.95 -11.52 9.33
CA GLU A 388 12.16 -10.72 9.05
C GLU A 388 12.01 -9.88 7.78
N LYS A 389 11.48 -10.47 6.70
CA LYS A 389 11.25 -9.75 5.43
C LYS A 389 10.22 -8.63 5.60
N LEU A 390 9.13 -8.89 6.34
CA LEU A 390 8.08 -7.91 6.59
C LEU A 390 8.55 -6.76 7.49
N ASP A 391 9.35 -7.06 8.54
CA ASP A 391 9.90 -6.04 9.42
C ASP A 391 10.89 -5.12 8.69
N ASN A 392 11.50 -5.60 7.60
CA ASN A 392 12.40 -4.84 6.73
C ASN A 392 11.74 -4.33 5.43
N PHE A 393 10.42 -4.41 5.30
CA PHE A 393 9.65 -3.98 4.12
C PHE A 393 10.14 -4.63 2.79
N LYS A 394 10.60 -5.88 2.82
CA LYS A 394 11.10 -6.62 1.64
C LYS A 394 10.01 -7.53 1.07
N VAL A 395 8.91 -6.93 0.59
CA VAL A 395 7.78 -7.69 0.03
C VAL A 395 8.18 -8.42 -1.26
N ASP A 396 8.86 -7.73 -2.18
CA ASP A 396 9.41 -8.30 -3.41
C ASP A 396 10.36 -9.47 -3.11
N GLY A 397 11.24 -9.31 -2.13
CA GLY A 397 12.14 -10.36 -1.67
C GLY A 397 11.41 -11.55 -1.05
N LEU A 398 10.33 -11.32 -0.30
CA LEU A 398 9.51 -12.41 0.25
C LEU A 398 8.81 -13.20 -0.86
N ILE A 399 8.21 -12.52 -1.83
CA ILE A 399 7.61 -13.17 -3.00
C ILE A 399 8.65 -13.97 -3.77
N GLY A 400 9.86 -13.42 -3.94
CA GLY A 400 10.98 -14.10 -4.57
C GLY A 400 11.40 -15.38 -3.86
N ASP A 401 11.44 -15.39 -2.52
CA ASP A 401 11.74 -16.58 -1.71
C ASP A 401 10.63 -17.65 -1.86
N ILE A 402 9.35 -17.22 -1.82
CA ILE A 402 8.22 -18.15 -2.01
C ILE A 402 8.25 -18.78 -3.42
N MET A 403 8.51 -17.98 -4.47
CA MET A 403 8.61 -18.51 -5.82
C MET A 403 9.85 -19.39 -6.03
N SER A 404 10.93 -19.12 -5.31
CA SER A 404 12.10 -20.00 -5.27
C SER A 404 11.78 -21.34 -4.61
N PHE A 405 10.97 -21.33 -3.56
CA PHE A 405 10.45 -22.55 -2.96
C PHE A 405 9.57 -23.33 -3.96
N VAL A 406 8.65 -22.69 -4.68
CA VAL A 406 7.85 -23.33 -5.76
C VAL A 406 8.75 -23.97 -6.82
N ARG A 407 9.81 -23.28 -7.26
CA ARG A 407 10.78 -23.84 -8.20
C ARG A 407 11.52 -25.05 -7.63
N SER A 408 11.83 -25.06 -6.34
CA SER A 408 12.44 -26.22 -5.68
C SER A 408 11.51 -27.44 -5.68
N VAL A 409 10.20 -27.23 -5.57
CA VAL A 409 9.19 -28.31 -5.69
C VAL A 409 9.16 -28.88 -7.12
N ASN A 410 9.24 -28.03 -8.16
CA ASN A 410 9.40 -28.50 -9.54
C ASN A 410 10.65 -29.37 -9.69
N GLY A 411 11.79 -28.94 -9.15
CA GLY A 411 13.03 -29.73 -9.16
C GLY A 411 12.90 -31.06 -8.39
N TYR A 412 12.18 -31.04 -7.26
CA TYR A 412 11.90 -32.27 -6.50
C TYR A 412 11.06 -33.27 -7.30
N MET A 413 10.03 -32.79 -8.02
CA MET A 413 9.22 -33.63 -8.91
C MET A 413 10.04 -34.22 -10.06
N GLU A 414 10.91 -33.42 -10.71
CA GLU A 414 11.79 -33.91 -11.79
C GLU A 414 12.82 -34.93 -11.30
N LYS A 415 13.39 -34.74 -10.12
CA LYS A 415 14.37 -35.66 -9.51
C LYS A 415 13.73 -36.99 -9.17
N ASN A 416 12.55 -37.00 -8.57
CA ASN A 416 11.89 -38.22 -8.09
C ASN A 416 10.99 -38.90 -9.14
N GLN A 417 10.62 -38.21 -10.22
CA GLN A 417 9.86 -38.73 -11.37
C GLN A 417 8.63 -39.57 -10.97
N PRO A 418 7.69 -39.09 -10.15
CA PRO A 418 6.56 -39.88 -9.64
C PRO A 418 5.70 -40.52 -10.75
N TRP A 419 5.66 -39.89 -11.94
CA TRP A 419 4.97 -40.46 -13.13
C TRP A 419 5.61 -41.76 -13.67
N LYS A 420 6.88 -42.03 -13.35
CA LYS A 420 7.55 -43.30 -13.66
C LYS A 420 7.43 -44.28 -12.50
N ILE A 421 7.72 -43.83 -11.29
CA ILE A 421 7.73 -44.64 -10.07
C ILE A 421 6.37 -45.26 -9.80
N VAL A 422 5.27 -44.55 -10.05
CA VAL A 422 3.90 -44.99 -9.73
C VAL A 422 3.54 -46.37 -10.38
N LYS A 423 4.19 -46.75 -11.48
CA LYS A 423 3.99 -48.04 -12.16
C LYS A 423 4.67 -49.19 -11.44
N GLN A 424 5.66 -48.93 -10.60
CA GLN A 424 6.47 -49.95 -9.92
C GLN A 424 6.23 -49.91 -8.40
N ASP A 425 6.11 -48.73 -7.82
CA ASP A 425 5.91 -48.47 -6.40
C ASP A 425 4.94 -47.30 -6.22
N LYS A 426 3.67 -47.67 -6.05
CA LYS A 426 2.57 -46.68 -5.88
C LYS A 426 2.70 -45.93 -4.56
N GLU A 427 3.23 -46.56 -3.51
CA GLU A 427 3.40 -45.92 -2.18
C GLU A 427 4.52 -44.87 -2.23
N ALA A 428 5.67 -45.18 -2.82
CA ALA A 428 6.75 -44.22 -3.02
C ALA A 428 6.32 -43.03 -3.88
N ALA A 429 5.55 -43.30 -4.97
CA ALA A 429 4.99 -42.20 -5.78
C ALA A 429 4.01 -41.32 -4.97
N GLY A 430 3.16 -41.96 -4.15
CA GLY A 430 2.23 -41.29 -3.27
C GLY A 430 2.94 -40.36 -2.27
N HIS A 431 4.04 -40.83 -1.71
CA HIS A 431 4.87 -40.02 -0.81
C HIS A 431 5.41 -38.74 -1.50
N VAL A 432 5.96 -38.87 -2.71
CA VAL A 432 6.45 -37.71 -3.50
C VAL A 432 5.33 -36.74 -3.82
N LEU A 433 4.19 -37.25 -4.27
CA LEU A 433 3.03 -36.42 -4.66
C LEU A 433 2.39 -35.70 -3.46
N TYR A 434 2.31 -36.36 -2.29
CA TYR A 434 1.84 -35.71 -1.07
C TYR A 434 2.72 -34.51 -0.70
N HIS A 435 4.05 -34.69 -0.67
CA HIS A 435 4.95 -33.60 -0.31
C HIS A 435 4.93 -32.45 -1.33
N ALA A 436 4.75 -32.75 -2.61
CA ALA A 436 4.57 -31.70 -3.62
C ALA A 436 3.24 -30.95 -3.43
N ALA A 437 2.14 -31.66 -3.14
CA ALA A 437 0.84 -31.08 -2.86
C ALA A 437 0.86 -30.22 -1.60
N GLU A 438 1.47 -30.71 -0.52
CA GLU A 438 1.61 -29.95 0.73
C GLU A 438 2.47 -28.68 0.57
N SER A 439 3.54 -28.78 -0.24
CA SER A 439 4.35 -27.60 -0.60
C SER A 439 3.54 -26.55 -1.36
N LEU A 440 2.67 -27.00 -2.29
CA LEU A 440 1.76 -26.09 -3.00
C LEU A 440 0.72 -25.45 -2.07
N ARG A 441 0.22 -26.21 -1.08
CA ARG A 441 -0.71 -25.67 -0.07
C ARG A 441 -0.05 -24.54 0.73
N VAL A 442 1.13 -24.77 1.31
CA VAL A 442 1.81 -23.72 2.09
C VAL A 442 2.24 -22.55 1.21
N ALA A 443 2.66 -22.80 -0.04
CA ALA A 443 2.97 -21.74 -1.00
C ALA A 443 1.73 -20.90 -1.34
N ALA A 444 0.57 -21.53 -1.55
CA ALA A 444 -0.70 -20.84 -1.80
C ALA A 444 -1.09 -19.95 -0.60
N ILE A 445 -0.94 -20.45 0.63
CA ILE A 445 -1.20 -19.64 1.83
C ILE A 445 -0.25 -18.45 1.89
N MET A 446 1.05 -18.66 1.66
CA MET A 446 2.03 -17.57 1.65
C MET A 446 1.82 -16.57 0.51
N LEU A 447 1.26 -16.98 -0.63
CA LEU A 447 0.95 -16.10 -1.76
C LEU A 447 -0.42 -15.42 -1.64
N SER A 448 -1.30 -15.88 -0.74
CA SER A 448 -2.66 -15.34 -0.61
C SER A 448 -2.74 -13.83 -0.30
N PRO A 449 -1.77 -13.18 0.38
CA PRO A 449 -1.73 -11.74 0.50
C PRO A 449 -1.58 -11.02 -0.85
N VAL A 450 -0.92 -11.65 -1.80
CA VAL A 450 -0.65 -11.10 -3.13
C VAL A 450 -1.72 -11.52 -4.13
N MET A 451 -2.10 -12.81 -4.10
CA MET A 451 -3.05 -13.44 -5.04
C MET A 451 -4.18 -14.15 -4.28
N PRO A 452 -5.12 -13.40 -3.66
CA PRO A 452 -6.12 -13.99 -2.77
C PRO A 452 -7.06 -14.99 -3.47
N GLU A 453 -7.51 -14.70 -4.69
CA GLU A 453 -8.46 -15.55 -5.42
C GLU A 453 -7.79 -16.84 -5.95
N LYS A 454 -6.65 -16.69 -6.60
CA LYS A 454 -5.91 -17.84 -7.15
C LYS A 454 -5.31 -18.75 -6.08
N SER A 455 -4.92 -18.18 -4.94
CA SER A 455 -4.52 -18.97 -3.78
C SER A 455 -5.67 -19.81 -3.25
N GLN A 456 -6.88 -19.26 -3.19
CA GLN A 456 -8.07 -20.00 -2.81
C GLN A 456 -8.39 -21.12 -3.82
N GLU A 457 -8.28 -20.85 -5.13
CA GLU A 457 -8.47 -21.87 -6.17
C GLU A 457 -7.46 -23.02 -6.02
N ILE A 458 -6.18 -22.71 -5.73
CA ILE A 458 -5.17 -23.75 -5.46
C ILE A 458 -5.55 -24.58 -4.24
N MET A 459 -5.98 -23.94 -3.14
CA MET A 459 -6.41 -24.63 -1.92
C MET A 459 -7.57 -25.59 -2.20
N ILE A 460 -8.58 -25.14 -2.95
CA ILE A 460 -9.73 -25.96 -3.36
C ILE A 460 -9.27 -27.14 -4.22
N ALA A 461 -8.40 -26.92 -5.21
CA ALA A 461 -7.87 -27.98 -6.07
C ALA A 461 -7.15 -29.07 -5.28
N LEU A 462 -6.45 -28.70 -4.21
CA LEU A 462 -5.71 -29.61 -3.32
C LEU A 462 -6.59 -30.26 -2.23
N GLY A 463 -7.89 -29.91 -2.16
CA GLY A 463 -8.79 -30.39 -1.11
C GLY A 463 -8.48 -29.83 0.29
N ALA A 464 -7.75 -28.74 0.37
CA ALA A 464 -7.40 -28.11 1.63
C ALA A 464 -8.58 -27.33 2.22
N THR A 465 -8.90 -27.58 3.48
CA THR A 465 -10.05 -26.95 4.18
C THR A 465 -9.64 -25.83 5.14
N GLU A 466 -8.36 -25.78 5.52
CA GLU A 466 -7.87 -24.83 6.54
C GLU A 466 -6.75 -23.95 5.97
N PHE A 467 -6.87 -22.64 6.17
CA PHE A 467 -5.83 -21.64 5.89
C PHE A 467 -4.89 -21.50 7.09
N LYS A 468 -4.16 -22.55 7.42
CA LYS A 468 -3.20 -22.55 8.51
C LYS A 468 -1.79 -22.78 7.97
N LEU A 469 -0.88 -21.87 8.28
CA LEU A 469 0.50 -21.91 7.84
C LEU A 469 1.35 -22.80 8.75
N ASP A 470 1.13 -24.11 8.62
CA ASP A 470 1.94 -25.16 9.24
C ASP A 470 2.19 -26.25 8.21
N TRP A 471 3.12 -27.14 8.48
CA TRP A 471 3.41 -28.29 7.61
C TRP A 471 2.51 -29.48 7.95
N ALA A 472 2.18 -30.29 6.95
CA ALA A 472 1.30 -31.46 7.03
C ALA A 472 -0.18 -31.14 7.32
N GLY A 473 -0.69 -30.06 6.71
CA GLY A 473 -2.10 -29.68 6.80
C GLY A 473 -3.02 -30.50 5.90
N LEU A 474 -2.55 -31.08 4.78
CA LEU A 474 -3.33 -31.98 3.95
C LEU A 474 -3.47 -33.35 4.62
N LYS A 475 -4.67 -33.92 4.54
CA LYS A 475 -4.96 -35.24 5.16
C LYS A 475 -5.02 -36.33 4.07
N PRO A 476 -4.36 -37.48 4.26
CA PRO A 476 -4.55 -38.64 3.37
C PRO A 476 -6.02 -39.00 3.21
N GLY A 477 -6.46 -39.14 1.98
CA GLY A 477 -7.86 -39.43 1.66
C GLY A 477 -8.72 -38.20 1.35
N ASP A 478 -8.24 -36.98 1.62
CA ASP A 478 -8.94 -35.74 1.20
C ASP A 478 -9.10 -35.76 -0.33
N LYS A 479 -10.28 -35.30 -0.78
CA LYS A 479 -10.61 -35.26 -2.18
C LYS A 479 -9.91 -34.10 -2.87
N ILE A 480 -9.12 -34.38 -3.90
CA ILE A 480 -8.54 -33.35 -4.77
C ILE A 480 -9.40 -33.17 -6.03
N SER A 481 -9.21 -32.06 -6.72
CA SER A 481 -9.91 -31.76 -7.97
C SER A 481 -8.92 -31.39 -9.06
N LYS A 482 -9.03 -32.09 -10.20
CA LYS A 482 -8.38 -31.65 -11.41
C LYS A 482 -9.28 -30.64 -12.10
N GLY A 483 -9.05 -29.36 -11.85
CA GLY A 483 -9.76 -28.26 -12.49
C GLY A 483 -9.11 -27.80 -13.81
N ASP A 484 -9.62 -26.67 -14.33
CA ASP A 484 -8.98 -25.94 -15.42
C ASP A 484 -7.63 -25.36 -14.96
N PRO A 485 -6.73 -25.01 -15.91
CA PRO A 485 -5.47 -24.37 -15.56
C PRO A 485 -5.71 -23.06 -14.77
N ILE A 486 -5.12 -22.98 -13.57
CA ILE A 486 -5.28 -21.81 -12.68
C ILE A 486 -4.72 -20.54 -13.32
N PHE A 487 -3.64 -20.68 -14.07
CA PHE A 487 -3.02 -19.61 -14.87
C PHE A 487 -2.84 -20.09 -16.32
N PRO A 488 -3.83 -19.87 -17.20
CA PRO A 488 -3.68 -20.17 -18.63
C PRO A 488 -2.53 -19.35 -19.21
N ARG A 489 -1.72 -19.98 -20.06
CA ARG A 489 -0.61 -19.27 -20.72
C ARG A 489 -1.13 -18.19 -21.66
N ILE A 490 -0.58 -16.98 -21.56
CA ILE A 490 -0.85 -15.89 -22.51
C ILE A 490 -0.04 -16.16 -23.78
N VAL A 491 -0.74 -16.26 -24.91
CA VAL A 491 -0.15 -16.39 -26.24
C VAL A 491 -0.21 -14.99 -26.87
N GLN A 492 0.94 -14.44 -27.22
CA GLN A 492 1.05 -13.16 -27.94
C GLN A 492 0.85 -13.38 -29.43
#